data_fdda8e6ae66c69444ded5d07da17200b
#
_entry.id   fdda8e6ae66c69444ded5d07da17200b
#
_cell.length_a   1.000
_cell.length_b   1.000
_cell.length_c   1.000
_cell.angle_alpha   90.00
_cell.angle_beta   90.00
_cell.angle_gamma   90.00
#
_symmetry.space_group_name_H-M   'P 1'
#
loop_
_entity.id
_entity.type
_entity.pdbx_description
1 polymer ?
#
loop_
_entity_poly.entity_id
_entity_poly.type
_entity_poly.pdbx_seq_one_letter_code
_entity_poly.pdbx_strand_id
1 'polypeptide(L)'
;MDRIGPDPNWIDRRNFLRSAGAGLAAAGTVLTSHEPAIAQSVAERARFDRLATCSYPLRSLFKTRQGAGRGAGGGARANATGRGQGQGGSAAGPEGATGGPVVTVPPNRDRTPATEMKQRYGEITALDFPQWTKDNFPGVTRMDLRSALFGDVSDDAMYRGATFDPTTAAGKRWLDQLANKLAVTGTRIQHVSNNAPTNLASADPDIRRAGVQTAKDWLAGCKVLGIVSMRMNSPQALGPSIRPNATPGGGDGYPRNFDLVPLLDAAIESYKEMADAGGKLGIKVTIENHWGLAADPMNIRIILDAVNHPYCEATPDFCNWEHEHMLFNGLKALAPYVTATSQAKYWDRWGDRNDVQRSVRTLLAGGFRGVFSLEYEAGPLNGVEGSKYLYKEVLAALTTPTPVI
;
A
#
# COMPACT_ATOMS: atom_id res chain seq x y z
N MET A 1 26.27 -43.66 11.94
CA MET A 1 25.82 -42.72 10.90
C MET A 1 24.36 -43.00 10.64
N ASP A 2 23.52 -42.49 11.52
CA ASP A 2 22.06 -42.73 11.48
C ASP A 2 21.38 -41.71 10.59
N ARG A 3 20.63 -42.22 9.61
CA ARG A 3 19.81 -41.39 8.71
C ARG A 3 18.56 -40.99 9.48
N ILE A 4 18.41 -39.70 9.73
CA ILE A 4 17.18 -39.07 10.24
C ILE A 4 16.16 -39.13 9.11
N GLY A 5 15.07 -39.89 9.31
CA GLY A 5 13.93 -39.94 8.40
C GLY A 5 13.09 -38.66 8.48
N PRO A 6 12.27 -38.35 7.47
CA PRO A 6 11.45 -37.14 7.45
C PRO A 6 10.37 -37.17 8.54
N ASP A 7 10.15 -36.00 9.16
CA ASP A 7 9.13 -35.74 10.18
C ASP A 7 7.72 -36.09 9.64
N PRO A 8 6.92 -36.92 10.32
CA PRO A 8 5.58 -37.35 9.88
C PRO A 8 4.51 -36.23 9.96
N ASN A 9 4.82 -35.04 10.46
CA ASN A 9 3.86 -33.94 10.59
C ASN A 9 3.94 -32.87 9.48
N TRP A 10 4.66 -33.17 8.39
CA TRP A 10 4.72 -32.24 7.25
C TRP A 10 3.45 -32.34 6.41
N ILE A 11 2.50 -31.42 6.64
CA ILE A 11 1.28 -31.32 5.84
C ILE A 11 1.61 -30.69 4.50
N ASP A 12 1.64 -31.48 3.45
CA ASP A 12 1.80 -31.04 2.06
C ASP A 12 0.64 -30.11 1.68
N ARG A 13 0.97 -28.85 1.35
CA ARG A 13 0.00 -27.82 0.93
C ARG A 13 -0.86 -28.24 -0.27
N ARG A 14 -0.46 -29.23 -1.05
CA ARG A 14 -1.24 -29.77 -2.17
C ARG A 14 -2.41 -30.65 -1.72
N ASN A 15 -2.31 -31.29 -0.58
CA ASN A 15 -3.37 -32.15 -0.06
C ASN A 15 -4.45 -31.42 0.72
N PHE A 16 -4.14 -30.24 1.27
CA PHE A 16 -5.15 -29.40 1.95
C PHE A 16 -6.20 -28.85 0.97
N LEU A 17 -5.85 -28.62 -0.30
CA LEU A 17 -6.78 -28.10 -1.32
C LEU A 17 -7.67 -29.18 -1.95
N ARG A 18 -7.38 -30.46 -1.76
CA ARG A 18 -8.19 -31.57 -2.29
C ARG A 18 -9.30 -32.06 -1.36
N SER A 19 -9.21 -31.80 -0.06
CA SER A 19 -10.20 -32.23 0.93
C SER A 19 -11.38 -31.27 1.13
N ALA A 20 -11.36 -30.08 0.55
CA ALA A 20 -12.45 -29.12 0.64
C ALA A 20 -13.50 -29.21 -0.50
N GLY A 21 -13.35 -30.17 -1.41
CA GLY A 21 -14.14 -30.25 -2.65
C GLY A 21 -15.17 -31.39 -2.76
N ALA A 22 -15.36 -32.21 -1.70
CA ALA A 22 -16.26 -33.36 -1.78
C ALA A 22 -17.35 -33.31 -0.70
N GLY A 23 -18.43 -32.63 -0.98
CA GLY A 23 -19.60 -32.64 -0.11
C GLY A 23 -20.66 -31.64 -0.51
N LEU A 24 -21.35 -31.89 -1.64
CA LEU A 24 -22.70 -31.36 -1.90
C LEU A 24 -23.21 -31.92 -3.24
N ALA A 25 -23.69 -33.14 -3.19
CA ALA A 25 -24.59 -33.66 -4.21
C ALA A 25 -25.67 -34.51 -3.50
N ALA A 26 -26.82 -33.94 -3.32
CA ALA A 26 -28.15 -34.55 -3.38
C ALA A 26 -29.15 -33.78 -2.53
N ALA A 27 -29.94 -32.92 -3.18
CA ALA A 27 -31.35 -32.69 -2.86
C ALA A 27 -31.95 -31.87 -4.02
N GLY A 28 -32.47 -32.56 -5.01
CA GLY A 28 -33.36 -31.94 -6.01
C GLY A 28 -34.74 -31.79 -5.42
N THR A 29 -35.31 -30.61 -5.55
CA THR A 29 -36.65 -30.37 -6.14
C THR A 29 -37.05 -28.92 -5.97
N VAL A 30 -37.39 -28.31 -7.10
CA VAL A 30 -38.34 -27.20 -7.32
C VAL A 30 -38.23 -25.99 -6.40
N LEU A 31 -37.49 -24.98 -6.85
CA LEU A 31 -37.73 -23.58 -6.46
C LEU A 31 -37.68 -22.69 -7.71
N THR A 32 -38.81 -22.05 -7.92
CA THR A 32 -39.11 -21.13 -9.01
C THR A 32 -38.28 -19.84 -8.98
N SER A 33 -37.78 -19.44 -10.12
CA SER A 33 -37.46 -18.10 -10.65
C SER A 33 -36.81 -16.98 -9.81
N HIS A 34 -36.40 -17.18 -8.53
CA HIS A 34 -35.77 -16.15 -7.72
C HIS A 34 -34.26 -16.39 -7.42
N GLU A 35 -33.72 -17.57 -7.75
CA GLU A 35 -32.31 -17.92 -7.51
C GLU A 35 -31.29 -17.10 -8.33
N PRO A 36 -31.54 -16.73 -9.60
CA PRO A 36 -30.54 -16.00 -10.37
C PRO A 36 -30.25 -14.58 -9.80
N ALA A 37 -31.24 -13.90 -9.22
CA ALA A 37 -31.06 -12.58 -8.65
C ALA A 37 -30.25 -12.60 -7.34
N ILE A 38 -30.47 -13.61 -6.50
CA ILE A 38 -29.72 -13.79 -5.23
C ILE A 38 -28.29 -14.24 -5.54
N ALA A 39 -28.08 -15.18 -6.44
CA ALA A 39 -26.76 -15.64 -6.85
C ALA A 39 -25.96 -14.51 -7.54
N GLN A 40 -26.60 -13.69 -8.36
CA GLN A 40 -25.99 -12.53 -8.99
C GLN A 40 -25.57 -11.47 -7.94
N SER A 41 -26.42 -11.20 -6.96
CA SER A 41 -26.10 -10.27 -5.86
C SER A 41 -24.94 -10.75 -4.97
N VAL A 42 -24.84 -12.05 -4.72
CA VAL A 42 -23.74 -12.65 -3.95
C VAL A 42 -22.43 -12.55 -4.74
N ALA A 43 -22.44 -12.90 -6.03
CA ALA A 43 -21.26 -12.80 -6.89
C ALA A 43 -20.81 -11.34 -7.06
N GLU A 44 -21.74 -10.40 -7.16
CA GLU A 44 -21.45 -8.98 -7.24
C GLU A 44 -20.84 -8.48 -5.91
N ARG A 45 -21.44 -8.81 -4.77
CA ARG A 45 -20.91 -8.48 -3.44
C ARG A 45 -19.50 -9.02 -3.25
N ALA A 46 -19.23 -10.26 -3.68
CA ALA A 46 -17.90 -10.85 -3.63
C ALA A 46 -16.83 -10.05 -4.40
N ARG A 47 -17.21 -9.33 -5.48
CA ARG A 47 -16.30 -8.44 -6.20
C ARG A 47 -16.05 -7.14 -5.46
N PHE A 48 -17.09 -6.52 -4.89
CA PHE A 48 -16.92 -5.31 -4.07
C PHE A 48 -16.08 -5.58 -2.82
N ASP A 49 -16.19 -6.78 -2.24
CA ASP A 49 -15.34 -7.22 -1.12
C ASP A 49 -13.85 -7.34 -1.49
N ARG A 50 -13.51 -7.26 -2.78
CA ARG A 50 -12.15 -7.22 -3.31
C ARG A 50 -11.61 -5.79 -3.52
N LEU A 51 -12.36 -4.76 -3.16
CA LEU A 51 -11.98 -3.35 -3.32
C LEU A 51 -11.84 -2.67 -1.96
N ALA A 52 -10.87 -1.78 -1.85
CA ALA A 52 -10.74 -0.83 -0.75
C ALA A 52 -10.53 0.58 -1.29
N THR A 53 -11.25 1.55 -0.74
CA THR A 53 -10.95 2.95 -1.03
C THR A 53 -9.65 3.36 -0.35
N CYS A 54 -8.75 4.02 -1.10
CA CYS A 54 -7.51 4.53 -0.56
C CYS A 54 -7.65 6.00 -0.17
N SER A 55 -7.18 6.36 1.00
CA SER A 55 -7.21 7.74 1.50
C SER A 55 -6.15 8.64 0.83
N TYR A 56 -5.10 8.07 0.24
CA TYR A 56 -3.99 8.85 -0.34
C TYR A 56 -4.42 9.74 -1.52
N PRO A 57 -5.18 9.27 -2.53
CA PRO A 57 -5.68 10.12 -3.60
C PRO A 57 -6.53 11.28 -3.09
N LEU A 58 -7.21 11.08 -1.98
CA LEU A 58 -8.17 12.01 -1.38
C LEU A 58 -7.53 12.96 -0.38
N ARG A 59 -6.20 12.93 -0.21
CA ARG A 59 -5.47 13.70 0.81
C ARG A 59 -5.74 15.20 0.79
N SER A 60 -6.11 15.76 -0.37
CA SER A 60 -6.50 17.17 -0.50
C SER A 60 -7.83 17.51 0.18
N LEU A 61 -8.69 16.53 0.45
CA LEU A 61 -9.97 16.72 1.15
C LEU A 61 -9.79 16.70 2.67
N PHE A 62 -8.76 16.02 3.17
CA PHE A 62 -8.60 15.86 4.60
C PHE A 62 -8.16 17.14 5.28
N LYS A 63 -8.65 17.35 6.50
CA LYS A 63 -8.02 18.28 7.43
C LYS A 63 -6.60 17.83 7.71
N THR A 64 -5.64 18.72 7.56
CA THR A 64 -4.23 18.43 7.80
C THR A 64 -3.66 19.37 8.84
N ARG A 65 -2.76 18.84 9.68
CA ARG A 65 -2.03 19.63 10.66
C ARG A 65 -1.02 20.53 9.96
N GLN A 66 -0.97 21.81 10.36
CA GLN A 66 0.08 22.71 9.87
C GLN A 66 1.45 22.17 10.29
N GLY A 67 2.37 22.01 9.34
CA GLY A 67 3.70 21.43 9.58
C GLY A 67 3.83 19.93 9.35
N ALA A 68 2.75 19.16 9.22
CA ALA A 68 2.80 17.72 8.90
C ALA A 68 3.26 17.38 7.47
N GLY A 69 3.51 18.39 6.63
CA GLY A 69 3.76 18.25 5.20
C GLY A 69 5.22 18.08 4.77
N ARG A 70 6.21 17.99 5.66
CA ARG A 70 7.64 17.94 5.30
C ARG A 70 8.45 16.80 5.92
N GLY A 71 7.80 15.77 6.40
CA GLY A 71 8.48 14.59 6.93
C GLY A 71 8.13 13.32 6.17
N ALA A 72 9.12 12.74 5.53
CA ALA A 72 9.16 11.42 4.90
C ALA A 72 8.44 11.22 3.57
N GLY A 73 9.20 11.29 2.49
CA GLY A 73 9.06 10.45 1.31
C GLY A 73 7.77 10.58 0.52
N GLY A 74 7.75 11.46 -0.44
CA GLY A 74 6.71 11.54 -1.46
C GLY A 74 6.66 12.95 -2.03
N GLY A 75 7.32 13.18 -3.17
CA GLY A 75 7.41 14.48 -3.80
C GLY A 75 6.09 15.03 -4.27
N ALA A 76 5.44 15.80 -3.41
CA ALA A 76 4.47 16.80 -3.83
C ALA A 76 5.04 18.16 -3.40
N ARG A 77 5.67 18.86 -4.31
CA ARG A 77 5.99 20.29 -4.13
C ARG A 77 4.66 21.04 -4.01
N ALA A 78 4.32 21.45 -2.80
CA ALA A 78 3.32 22.47 -2.59
C ALA A 78 3.80 23.77 -3.27
N ASN A 79 2.93 24.41 -4.04
CA ASN A 79 3.13 25.72 -4.64
C ASN A 79 3.54 26.74 -3.56
N ALA A 80 4.81 27.13 -3.56
CA ALA A 80 5.23 28.38 -2.97
C ALA A 80 5.03 29.45 -4.03
N THR A 81 4.01 30.27 -3.87
CA THR A 81 3.90 31.57 -4.55
C THR A 81 5.01 32.47 -4.03
N GLY A 82 6.03 32.66 -4.82
CA GLY A 82 7.12 33.59 -4.57
C GLY A 82 7.77 33.96 -5.89
N ARG A 83 7.51 35.19 -6.35
CA ARG A 83 8.14 35.80 -7.51
C ARG A 83 9.66 35.74 -7.42
N GLY A 84 10.31 35.35 -8.49
CA GLY A 84 11.73 35.47 -8.70
C GLY A 84 12.04 35.16 -10.16
N GLN A 85 12.07 36.17 -11.02
CA GLN A 85 12.64 36.09 -12.37
C GLN A 85 14.14 35.81 -12.26
N GLY A 86 14.63 34.80 -12.98
CA GLY A 86 16.04 34.54 -13.16
C GLY A 86 16.23 33.85 -14.50
N GLN A 87 16.76 34.59 -15.45
CA GLN A 87 17.09 34.16 -16.80
C GLN A 87 18.15 33.07 -16.87
N GLY A 88 17.99 32.19 -17.83
CA GLY A 88 18.91 31.66 -18.81
C GLY A 88 20.28 31.24 -18.37
N GLY A 89 20.63 30.00 -18.74
CA GLY A 89 21.97 29.48 -18.71
C GLY A 89 21.97 28.02 -19.20
N SER A 90 21.84 27.89 -20.53
CA SER A 90 22.19 26.63 -21.22
C SER A 90 23.69 26.45 -21.10
N ALA A 91 24.15 25.50 -20.31
CA ALA A 91 25.50 24.95 -20.39
C ALA A 91 25.39 23.48 -20.81
N ALA A 92 25.80 23.20 -22.04
CA ALA A 92 26.05 21.87 -22.55
C ALA A 92 27.15 21.23 -21.69
N GLY A 93 26.82 20.19 -20.92
CA GLY A 93 27.78 19.31 -20.27
C GLY A 93 28.12 18.12 -21.20
N PRO A 94 29.26 17.47 -21.00
CA PRO A 94 29.80 16.52 -21.94
C PRO A 94 28.91 15.28 -22.09
N GLU A 95 28.76 14.86 -23.34
CA GLU A 95 28.09 13.64 -23.77
C GLU A 95 28.70 12.42 -23.08
N GLY A 96 27.88 11.64 -22.37
CA GLY A 96 28.32 10.35 -21.80
C GLY A 96 27.57 9.82 -20.61
N ALA A 97 26.57 10.54 -20.07
CA ALA A 97 25.74 9.99 -19.00
C ALA A 97 24.43 9.43 -19.62
N THR A 98 24.28 8.13 -19.64
CA THR A 98 22.99 7.47 -19.87
C THR A 98 22.05 7.82 -18.71
N GLY A 99 21.46 9.01 -18.76
CA GLY A 99 20.44 9.44 -17.82
C GLY A 99 19.25 8.51 -17.97
N GLY A 100 18.75 7.97 -16.85
CA GLY A 100 17.43 7.39 -16.81
C GLY A 100 16.41 8.42 -17.34
N PRO A 101 15.25 7.98 -17.83
CA PRO A 101 14.30 8.86 -18.50
C PRO A 101 13.97 10.05 -17.62
N VAL A 102 14.20 11.26 -18.12
CA VAL A 102 13.72 12.49 -17.49
C VAL A 102 12.21 12.37 -17.42
N VAL A 103 11.66 12.18 -16.23
CA VAL A 103 10.21 12.13 -16.03
C VAL A 103 9.67 13.53 -16.26
N THR A 104 9.31 13.83 -17.49
CA THR A 104 8.57 15.06 -17.81
C THR A 104 7.17 14.87 -17.26
N VAL A 105 6.76 15.79 -16.35
CA VAL A 105 5.38 15.81 -15.85
C VAL A 105 4.45 16.02 -17.05
N PRO A 106 3.49 15.11 -17.32
CA PRO A 106 2.57 15.28 -18.42
C PRO A 106 1.85 16.62 -18.34
N PRO A 107 1.67 17.32 -19.47
CA PRO A 107 1.08 18.66 -19.48
C PRO A 107 -0.37 18.69 -18.99
N ASN A 108 -1.10 17.59 -19.12
CA ASN A 108 -2.50 17.42 -18.75
C ASN A 108 -2.74 16.93 -17.32
N ARG A 109 -1.69 16.84 -16.48
CA ARG A 109 -1.86 16.43 -15.08
C ARG A 109 -2.75 17.41 -14.33
N ASP A 110 -3.74 16.87 -13.61
CA ASP A 110 -4.60 17.65 -12.73
C ASP A 110 -3.79 18.42 -11.69
N ARG A 111 -4.15 19.67 -11.49
CA ARG A 111 -3.52 20.58 -10.53
C ARG A 111 -4.56 21.31 -9.68
N THR A 112 -5.76 20.75 -9.57
CA THR A 112 -6.85 21.36 -8.79
C THR A 112 -6.36 21.63 -7.35
N PRO A 113 -6.41 22.89 -6.88
CA PRO A 113 -5.99 23.24 -5.54
C PRO A 113 -6.81 22.52 -4.46
N ALA A 114 -6.18 22.24 -3.31
CA ALA A 114 -6.88 21.58 -2.20
C ALA A 114 -8.11 22.38 -1.70
N THR A 115 -8.07 23.71 -1.77
CA THR A 115 -9.20 24.59 -1.44
C THR A 115 -10.40 24.35 -2.34
N GLU A 116 -10.18 24.25 -3.66
CA GLU A 116 -11.22 23.96 -4.62
C GLU A 116 -11.75 22.52 -4.47
N MET A 117 -10.85 21.55 -4.21
CA MET A 117 -11.25 20.17 -3.92
C MET A 117 -12.18 20.09 -2.71
N LYS A 118 -11.86 20.83 -1.63
CA LYS A 118 -12.70 20.89 -0.42
C LYS A 118 -14.03 21.58 -0.66
N GLN A 119 -14.06 22.63 -1.49
CA GLN A 119 -15.31 23.29 -1.89
C GLN A 119 -16.22 22.35 -2.68
N ARG A 120 -15.65 21.55 -3.59
CA ARG A 120 -16.39 20.67 -4.50
C ARG A 120 -16.87 19.39 -3.83
N TYR A 121 -16.06 18.77 -2.97
CA TYR A 121 -16.31 17.43 -2.42
C TYR A 121 -16.48 17.39 -0.90
N GLY A 122 -16.36 18.51 -0.23
CA GLY A 122 -16.37 18.62 1.22
C GLY A 122 -14.99 18.37 1.86
N GLU A 123 -14.75 19.02 3.00
CA GLU A 123 -13.61 18.71 3.85
C GLU A 123 -13.96 17.56 4.78
N ILE A 124 -13.05 16.61 4.96
CA ILE A 124 -13.26 15.42 5.78
C ILE A 124 -12.11 15.20 6.77
N THR A 125 -12.40 14.41 7.81
CA THR A 125 -11.41 13.82 8.71
C THR A 125 -11.35 12.30 8.49
N ALA A 126 -10.41 11.61 9.14
CA ALA A 126 -10.38 10.16 9.11
C ALA A 126 -11.62 9.52 9.78
N LEU A 127 -12.29 10.23 10.69
CA LEU A 127 -13.55 9.77 11.30
C LEU A 127 -14.74 9.88 10.34
N ASP A 128 -14.65 10.73 9.32
CA ASP A 128 -15.71 10.89 8.30
C ASP A 128 -15.51 9.92 7.13
N PHE A 129 -14.28 9.44 6.94
CA PHE A 129 -13.89 8.61 5.79
C PHE A 129 -14.70 7.30 5.66
N PRO A 130 -15.11 6.60 6.75
CA PRO A 130 -16.00 5.46 6.66
C PRO A 130 -17.33 5.75 5.95
N GLN A 131 -18.01 6.81 6.32
CA GLN A 131 -19.28 7.20 5.69
C GLN A 131 -19.05 7.74 4.29
N TRP A 132 -18.02 8.57 4.11
CA TRP A 132 -17.62 9.10 2.80
C TRP A 132 -17.36 8.00 1.77
N THR A 133 -16.71 6.90 2.19
CA THR A 133 -16.48 5.72 1.34
C THR A 133 -17.80 5.12 0.85
N LYS A 134 -18.77 4.90 1.73
CA LYS A 134 -20.08 4.34 1.35
C LYS A 134 -20.85 5.22 0.38
N ASP A 135 -20.79 6.54 0.61
CA ASP A 135 -21.54 7.52 -0.20
C ASP A 135 -20.95 7.65 -1.61
N ASN A 136 -19.63 7.46 -1.77
CA ASN A 136 -18.95 7.67 -3.04
C ASN A 136 -18.59 6.39 -3.82
N PHE A 137 -18.57 5.23 -3.15
CA PHE A 137 -18.20 3.93 -3.74
C PHE A 137 -19.23 2.86 -3.36
N PRO A 138 -20.38 2.81 -4.07
CA PRO A 138 -21.45 1.86 -3.77
C PRO A 138 -20.93 0.41 -3.72
N GLY A 139 -21.28 -0.30 -2.65
CA GLY A 139 -20.86 -1.68 -2.43
C GLY A 139 -19.49 -1.85 -1.77
N VAL A 140 -18.62 -0.85 -1.76
CA VAL A 140 -17.30 -0.92 -1.10
C VAL A 140 -17.45 -0.66 0.40
N THR A 141 -16.92 -1.58 1.21
CA THR A 141 -16.93 -1.47 2.68
C THR A 141 -15.54 -1.49 3.28
N ARG A 142 -14.50 -1.65 2.47
CA ARG A 142 -13.11 -1.72 2.91
C ARG A 142 -12.37 -0.44 2.59
N MET A 143 -11.41 -0.10 3.42
CA MET A 143 -10.60 1.11 3.27
C MET A 143 -9.13 0.82 3.49
N ASP A 144 -8.29 1.61 2.83
CA ASP A 144 -6.87 1.78 3.11
C ASP A 144 -6.64 3.18 3.67
N LEU A 145 -6.23 3.25 4.92
CA LEU A 145 -6.04 4.52 5.60
C LEU A 145 -4.56 4.81 5.84
N ARG A 146 -4.12 5.96 5.35
CA ARG A 146 -2.74 6.41 5.53
C ARG A 146 -2.51 6.90 6.95
N SER A 147 -1.41 6.47 7.59
CA SER A 147 -1.07 6.82 8.98
C SER A 147 -0.97 8.34 9.24
N ALA A 148 -0.56 9.11 8.24
CA ALA A 148 -0.47 10.57 8.36
C ALA A 148 -1.82 11.30 8.49
N LEU A 149 -2.93 10.59 8.32
CA LEU A 149 -4.29 11.14 8.45
C LEU A 149 -4.97 10.76 9.79
N PHE A 150 -4.26 10.02 10.64
CA PHE A 150 -4.76 9.64 11.96
C PHE A 150 -4.73 10.82 12.92
N GLY A 151 -5.70 10.85 13.80
CA GLY A 151 -5.81 11.83 14.88
C GLY A 151 -6.70 13.02 14.54
N ASP A 152 -6.99 13.82 15.56
CA ASP A 152 -7.61 15.14 15.43
C ASP A 152 -6.48 16.18 15.33
N VAL A 153 -6.40 16.88 14.22
CA VAL A 153 -5.36 17.88 13.95
C VAL A 153 -5.33 19.05 14.93
N SER A 154 -6.41 19.24 15.69
CA SER A 154 -6.54 20.29 16.71
C SER A 154 -6.12 19.86 18.11
N ASP A 155 -5.87 18.56 18.35
CA ASP A 155 -5.47 18.01 19.64
C ASP A 155 -4.01 17.53 19.65
N ASP A 156 -3.13 18.39 20.16
CA ASP A 156 -1.69 18.10 20.24
C ASP A 156 -1.36 16.87 21.10
N ALA A 157 -2.22 16.50 22.06
CA ALA A 157 -2.01 15.36 22.94
C ALA A 157 -2.05 14.00 22.20
N MET A 158 -2.53 13.97 20.95
CA MET A 158 -2.53 12.79 20.09
C MET A 158 -1.22 12.58 19.34
N TYR A 159 -0.26 13.51 19.43
CA TYR A 159 0.89 13.51 18.57
C TYR A 159 2.20 13.54 19.33
N ARG A 160 3.21 12.89 18.75
CA ARG A 160 4.62 13.11 19.09
C ARG A 160 5.26 13.86 17.92
N GLY A 161 5.47 15.17 18.14
CA GLY A 161 5.86 16.08 17.04
C GLY A 161 4.74 16.17 16.00
N ALA A 162 5.06 15.85 14.75
CA ALA A 162 4.09 15.86 13.65
C ALA A 162 3.37 14.52 13.42
N THR A 163 3.76 13.47 14.15
CA THR A 163 3.29 12.10 13.91
C THR A 163 2.27 11.70 14.98
N PHE A 164 1.14 11.14 14.56
CA PHE A 164 0.17 10.53 15.47
C PHE A 164 0.82 9.45 16.31
N ASP A 165 0.55 9.46 17.61
CA ASP A 165 1.07 8.48 18.55
C ASP A 165 -0.07 7.62 19.12
N PRO A 166 -0.18 6.35 18.69
CA PRO A 166 -1.23 5.45 19.14
C PRO A 166 -1.10 5.02 20.61
N THR A 167 0.02 5.37 21.27
CA THR A 167 0.26 4.97 22.67
C THR A 167 -0.27 5.97 23.69
N THR A 168 -0.49 7.23 23.29
CA THR A 168 -1.02 8.26 24.17
C THR A 168 -2.47 7.96 24.57
N ALA A 169 -2.89 8.48 25.72
CA ALA A 169 -4.29 8.34 26.15
C ALA A 169 -5.28 9.00 25.16
N ALA A 170 -4.90 10.14 24.57
CA ALA A 170 -5.69 10.82 23.56
C ALA A 170 -5.74 10.02 22.24
N GLY A 171 -4.60 9.50 21.79
CA GLY A 171 -4.51 8.65 20.61
C GLY A 171 -5.37 7.38 20.74
N LYS A 172 -5.33 6.71 21.88
CA LYS A 172 -6.17 5.53 22.15
C LYS A 172 -7.66 5.86 22.08
N ARG A 173 -8.10 6.94 22.75
CA ARG A 173 -9.51 7.38 22.67
C ARG A 173 -9.95 7.69 21.24
N TRP A 174 -9.07 8.29 20.45
CA TRP A 174 -9.38 8.56 19.05
C TRP A 174 -9.49 7.26 18.22
N LEU A 175 -8.62 6.26 18.45
CA LEU A 175 -8.73 4.95 17.83
C LEU A 175 -10.04 4.25 18.19
N ASP A 176 -10.50 4.35 19.45
CA ASP A 176 -11.81 3.84 19.87
C ASP A 176 -12.96 4.56 19.15
N GLN A 177 -12.86 5.89 18.97
CA GLN A 177 -13.85 6.65 18.18
C GLN A 177 -13.89 6.18 16.72
N LEU A 178 -12.74 5.94 16.09
CA LEU A 178 -12.68 5.40 14.73
C LEU A 178 -13.28 3.99 14.67
N ALA A 179 -12.97 3.12 15.63
CA ALA A 179 -13.55 1.78 15.71
C ALA A 179 -15.09 1.83 15.80
N ASN A 180 -15.63 2.76 16.60
CA ASN A 180 -17.08 2.97 16.69
C ASN A 180 -17.67 3.47 15.35
N LYS A 181 -17.00 4.38 14.64
CA LYS A 181 -17.44 4.83 13.30
C LYS A 181 -17.46 3.68 12.31
N LEU A 182 -16.45 2.81 12.33
CA LEU A 182 -16.40 1.62 11.48
C LEU A 182 -17.59 0.68 11.76
N ALA A 183 -17.88 0.43 13.03
CA ALA A 183 -19.01 -0.41 13.46
C ALA A 183 -20.35 0.17 13.00
N VAL A 184 -20.60 1.46 13.23
CA VAL A 184 -21.85 2.16 12.87
C VAL A 184 -22.07 2.15 11.35
N THR A 185 -21.01 2.34 10.57
CA THR A 185 -21.10 2.37 9.10
C THR A 185 -21.10 0.99 8.46
N GLY A 186 -20.75 -0.07 9.20
CA GLY A 186 -20.55 -1.42 8.66
C GLY A 186 -19.35 -1.50 7.71
N THR A 187 -18.36 -0.63 7.91
CA THR A 187 -17.12 -0.60 7.13
C THR A 187 -15.95 -1.16 7.94
N ARG A 188 -14.80 -1.36 7.29
CA ARG A 188 -13.58 -1.86 7.95
C ARG A 188 -12.32 -1.31 7.31
N ILE A 189 -11.27 -1.17 8.08
CA ILE A 189 -9.96 -0.87 7.55
C ILE A 189 -9.31 -2.19 7.14
N GLN A 190 -9.09 -2.36 5.84
CA GLN A 190 -8.39 -3.50 5.26
C GLN A 190 -6.88 -3.38 5.48
N HIS A 191 -6.38 -2.17 5.27
CA HIS A 191 -4.96 -1.88 5.25
C HIS A 191 -4.66 -0.52 5.89
N VAL A 192 -3.52 -0.43 6.57
CA VAL A 192 -2.95 0.85 7.01
C VAL A 192 -1.64 1.07 6.26
N SER A 193 -1.63 2.07 5.38
CA SER A 193 -0.41 2.54 4.71
C SER A 193 0.40 3.38 5.70
N ASN A 194 1.26 2.70 6.49
CA ASN A 194 1.97 3.29 7.62
C ASN A 194 3.38 3.76 7.25
N ASN A 195 3.64 5.06 7.41
CA ASN A 195 4.94 5.70 7.21
C ASN A 195 5.63 6.10 8.53
N ALA A 196 5.02 5.83 9.68
CA ALA A 196 5.58 6.23 10.97
C ALA A 196 6.88 5.48 11.34
N PRO A 197 7.01 4.15 11.13
CA PRO A 197 8.29 3.47 11.31
C PRO A 197 9.30 3.94 10.28
N THR A 198 10.52 4.22 10.70
CA THR A 198 11.62 4.64 9.82
C THR A 198 12.88 3.85 10.14
N ASN A 199 13.86 3.91 9.25
CA ASN A 199 15.19 3.32 9.45
C ASN A 199 15.19 1.80 9.70
N LEU A 200 14.22 1.07 9.15
CA LEU A 200 14.08 -0.38 9.36
C LEU A 200 15.23 -1.21 8.77
N ALA A 201 16.04 -0.63 7.89
CA ALA A 201 17.26 -1.23 7.35
C ALA A 201 18.53 -0.50 7.81
N SER A 202 18.48 0.26 8.91
CA SER A 202 19.66 0.94 9.44
C SER A 202 20.69 -0.07 9.92
N ALA A 203 21.95 0.12 9.53
CA ALA A 203 23.08 -0.63 10.08
C ALA A 203 23.30 -0.34 11.56
N ASP A 204 22.91 0.84 12.04
CA ASP A 204 22.92 1.19 13.45
C ASP A 204 21.74 0.48 14.17
N PRO A 205 22.04 -0.44 15.10
CA PRO A 205 21.01 -1.24 15.76
C PRO A 205 20.12 -0.42 16.70
N ASP A 206 20.60 0.69 17.27
CA ASP A 206 19.78 1.53 18.15
C ASP A 206 18.76 2.33 17.35
N ILE A 207 19.18 2.89 16.23
CA ILE A 207 18.29 3.59 15.29
C ILE A 207 17.25 2.60 14.74
N ARG A 208 17.67 1.40 14.37
CA ARG A 208 16.78 0.36 13.85
C ARG A 208 15.76 -0.08 14.90
N ARG A 209 16.18 -0.35 16.14
CA ARG A 209 15.29 -0.73 17.25
C ARG A 209 14.21 0.33 17.52
N ALA A 210 14.54 1.61 17.44
CA ALA A 210 13.55 2.69 17.61
C ALA A 210 12.47 2.64 16.52
N GLY A 211 12.86 2.36 15.27
CA GLY A 211 11.91 2.18 14.16
C GLY A 211 11.00 0.97 14.36
N VAL A 212 11.57 -0.17 14.76
CA VAL A 212 10.83 -1.40 15.08
C VAL A 212 9.87 -1.20 16.25
N GLN A 213 10.29 -0.48 17.31
CA GLN A 213 9.41 -0.16 18.43
C GLN A 213 8.22 0.70 17.97
N THR A 214 8.46 1.71 17.14
CA THR A 214 7.38 2.50 16.53
C THR A 214 6.40 1.62 15.76
N ALA A 215 6.89 0.64 15.00
CA ALA A 215 6.04 -0.31 14.28
C ALA A 215 5.17 -1.15 15.23
N LYS A 216 5.75 -1.65 16.31
CA LYS A 216 5.02 -2.42 17.35
C LYS A 216 3.95 -1.58 18.05
N ASP A 217 4.25 -0.32 18.35
CA ASP A 217 3.31 0.61 18.97
C ASP A 217 2.09 0.84 18.04
N TRP A 218 2.34 0.99 16.74
CA TRP A 218 1.28 1.11 15.74
C TRP A 218 0.46 -0.17 15.59
N LEU A 219 1.08 -1.35 15.56
CA LEU A 219 0.39 -2.63 15.52
C LEU A 219 -0.53 -2.80 16.74
N ALA A 220 -0.01 -2.52 17.94
CA ALA A 220 -0.75 -2.61 19.19
C ALA A 220 -1.92 -1.62 19.23
N GLY A 221 -1.69 -0.36 18.84
CA GLY A 221 -2.73 0.68 18.82
C GLY A 221 -3.83 0.37 17.81
N CYS A 222 -3.48 -0.06 16.60
CA CYS A 222 -4.45 -0.36 15.55
C CYS A 222 -5.19 -1.70 15.74
N LYS A 223 -4.86 -2.50 16.76
CA LYS A 223 -5.57 -3.75 17.07
C LYS A 223 -7.07 -3.52 17.27
N VAL A 224 -7.47 -2.44 17.92
CA VAL A 224 -8.87 -2.10 18.18
C VAL A 224 -9.68 -1.87 16.90
N LEU A 225 -9.00 -1.49 15.80
CA LEU A 225 -9.63 -1.24 14.50
C LEU A 225 -9.89 -2.53 13.70
N GLY A 226 -9.40 -3.69 14.14
CA GLY A 226 -9.57 -4.96 13.43
C GLY A 226 -8.93 -4.99 12.04
N ILE A 227 -7.83 -4.28 11.83
CA ILE A 227 -7.15 -4.21 10.53
C ILE A 227 -6.59 -5.57 10.12
N VAL A 228 -6.56 -5.84 8.81
CA VAL A 228 -6.03 -7.09 8.25
C VAL A 228 -4.52 -7.03 8.06
N SER A 229 -4.02 -5.90 7.56
CA SER A 229 -2.59 -5.71 7.26
C SER A 229 -2.16 -4.27 7.49
N MET A 230 -0.86 -4.10 7.74
CA MET A 230 -0.22 -2.79 7.89
C MET A 230 1.11 -2.80 7.13
N ARG A 231 1.24 -1.87 6.17
CA ARG A 231 2.54 -1.60 5.59
C ARG A 231 3.44 -0.97 6.66
N MET A 232 4.58 -1.55 6.89
CA MET A 232 5.67 -0.82 7.53
C MET A 232 6.38 -0.02 6.47
N ASN A 233 6.73 1.21 6.76
CA ASN A 233 7.42 2.04 5.79
C ASN A 233 8.57 1.24 5.17
N SER A 234 8.71 1.33 3.85
CA SER A 234 9.69 0.53 3.12
C SER A 234 11.05 0.61 3.77
N PRO A 235 11.81 -0.49 3.78
CA PRO A 235 13.16 -0.48 4.31
C PRO A 235 14.02 0.44 3.43
N GLN A 236 13.89 1.73 3.68
CA GLN A 236 14.72 2.75 3.04
C GLN A 236 16.02 2.81 3.83
N ALA A 237 17.07 2.30 3.24
CA ALA A 237 18.38 2.62 3.69
C ALA A 237 18.82 3.93 3.02
N LEU A 238 19.29 4.86 3.80
CA LEU A 238 20.00 6.03 3.29
C LEU A 238 21.35 5.54 2.77
N GLY A 239 21.37 4.97 1.56
CA GLY A 239 22.59 4.69 0.83
C GLY A 239 23.12 5.96 0.16
N PRO A 240 24.39 5.99 -0.23
CA PRO A 240 24.91 7.08 -1.06
C PRO A 240 24.10 7.13 -2.35
N SER A 241 23.54 8.30 -2.66
CA SER A 241 22.87 8.50 -3.95
C SER A 241 23.91 8.44 -5.06
N ILE A 242 23.55 7.77 -6.18
CA ILE A 242 24.37 7.79 -7.39
C ILE A 242 24.30 9.11 -8.15
N ARG A 243 23.36 9.99 -7.77
CA ARG A 243 23.20 11.31 -8.37
C ARG A 243 23.49 12.41 -7.37
N PRO A 244 24.39 13.35 -7.65
CA PRO A 244 24.49 14.59 -6.89
C PRO A 244 23.12 15.27 -6.88
N ASN A 245 22.63 15.65 -5.72
CA ASN A 245 21.30 16.28 -5.53
C ASN A 245 20.08 15.38 -5.66
N ALA A 246 20.22 14.06 -5.72
CA ALA A 246 19.09 13.17 -5.63
C ALA A 246 18.47 13.22 -4.22
N THR A 247 17.15 13.10 -4.16
CA THR A 247 16.46 12.95 -2.87
C THR A 247 16.86 11.58 -2.28
N PRO A 248 17.37 11.50 -1.06
CA PRO A 248 17.66 10.21 -0.43
C PRO A 248 16.42 9.31 -0.47
N GLY A 249 16.57 8.09 -0.98
CA GLY A 249 15.47 7.15 -1.16
C GLY A 249 14.58 7.41 -2.39
N GLY A 250 14.99 8.30 -3.29
CA GLY A 250 14.18 8.75 -4.43
C GLY A 250 14.20 7.87 -5.68
N GLY A 251 14.47 6.57 -5.57
CA GLY A 251 14.43 5.65 -6.71
C GLY A 251 15.68 5.68 -7.60
N ASP A 252 16.78 6.21 -7.09
CA ASP A 252 18.02 6.33 -7.87
C ASP A 252 18.86 5.04 -7.89
N GLY A 253 18.39 4.01 -7.20
CA GLY A 253 19.14 2.77 -7.01
C GLY A 253 20.41 2.94 -6.15
N TYR A 254 21.21 1.89 -6.09
CA TYR A 254 22.50 1.89 -5.41
C TYR A 254 23.65 1.84 -6.42
N PRO A 255 24.83 2.43 -6.08
CA PRO A 255 26.00 2.26 -6.91
C PRO A 255 26.30 0.77 -7.16
N ARG A 256 26.85 0.41 -8.32
CA ARG A 256 27.10 -0.99 -8.69
C ARG A 256 27.98 -1.76 -7.70
N ASN A 257 28.86 -1.06 -7.01
CA ASN A 257 29.79 -1.62 -6.03
C ASN A 257 29.32 -1.41 -4.58
N PHE A 258 28.06 -0.99 -4.38
CA PHE A 258 27.50 -0.82 -3.04
C PHE A 258 27.11 -2.18 -2.47
N ASP A 259 27.59 -2.50 -1.28
CA ASP A 259 27.24 -3.72 -0.58
C ASP A 259 25.86 -3.59 0.06
N LEU A 260 24.87 -4.29 -0.50
CA LEU A 260 23.49 -4.33 -0.01
C LEU A 260 23.28 -5.32 1.14
N VAL A 261 24.21 -6.26 1.36
CA VAL A 261 24.02 -7.36 2.31
C VAL A 261 23.75 -6.85 3.72
N PRO A 262 24.51 -5.89 4.29
CA PRO A 262 24.21 -5.38 5.63
C PRO A 262 22.85 -4.73 5.78
N LEU A 263 22.35 -4.11 4.71
CA LEU A 263 21.02 -3.48 4.70
C LEU A 263 19.90 -4.50 4.62
N LEU A 264 20.11 -5.56 3.82
CA LEU A 264 19.16 -6.68 3.71
C LEU A 264 19.09 -7.42 5.05
N ASP A 265 20.23 -7.72 5.68
CA ASP A 265 20.28 -8.38 6.98
C ASP A 265 19.55 -7.56 8.06
N ALA A 266 19.80 -6.25 8.11
CA ALA A 266 19.12 -5.34 9.03
C ALA A 266 17.60 -5.28 8.79
N ALA A 267 17.17 -5.28 7.52
CA ALA A 267 15.76 -5.34 7.17
C ALA A 267 15.13 -6.68 7.58
N ILE A 268 15.80 -7.80 7.31
CA ILE A 268 15.32 -9.15 7.68
C ILE A 268 15.11 -9.25 9.20
N GLU A 269 16.07 -8.81 10.01
CA GLU A 269 15.92 -8.77 11.47
C GLU A 269 14.71 -7.95 11.91
N SER A 270 14.56 -6.74 11.35
CA SER A 270 13.43 -5.86 11.67
C SER A 270 12.09 -6.48 11.31
N TYR A 271 11.98 -7.07 10.12
CA TYR A 271 10.72 -7.68 9.67
C TYR A 271 10.40 -8.98 10.41
N LYS A 272 11.36 -9.76 10.85
CA LYS A 272 11.13 -10.91 11.77
C LYS A 272 10.47 -10.44 13.05
N GLU A 273 11.06 -9.45 13.71
CA GLU A 273 10.55 -8.92 14.98
C GLU A 273 9.16 -8.28 14.85
N MET A 274 8.94 -7.54 13.77
CA MET A 274 7.62 -6.93 13.49
C MET A 274 6.58 -7.98 13.12
N ALA A 275 6.93 -9.02 12.36
CA ALA A 275 6.04 -10.11 11.98
C ALA A 275 5.61 -10.95 13.20
N ASP A 276 6.53 -11.23 14.13
CA ASP A 276 6.20 -11.86 15.41
C ASP A 276 5.20 -11.03 16.23
N ALA A 277 5.40 -9.72 16.29
CA ALA A 277 4.48 -8.82 16.96
C ALA A 277 3.12 -8.76 16.26
N GLY A 278 3.10 -8.64 14.94
CA GLY A 278 1.89 -8.65 14.13
C GLY A 278 1.13 -9.97 14.24
N GLY A 279 1.85 -11.11 14.23
CA GLY A 279 1.27 -12.44 14.37
C GLY A 279 0.51 -12.64 15.67
N LYS A 280 1.04 -12.13 16.79
CA LYS A 280 0.36 -12.15 18.11
C LYS A 280 -0.93 -11.34 18.12
N LEU A 281 -1.05 -10.36 17.22
CA LEU A 281 -2.22 -9.48 17.11
C LEU A 281 -3.15 -9.90 15.97
N GLY A 282 -2.75 -10.86 15.12
CA GLY A 282 -3.47 -11.26 13.91
C GLY A 282 -3.39 -10.23 12.77
N ILE A 283 -2.37 -9.36 12.76
CA ILE A 283 -2.17 -8.30 11.77
C ILE A 283 -0.95 -8.64 10.93
N LYS A 284 -1.12 -8.68 9.60
CA LYS A 284 0.01 -8.89 8.68
C LYS A 284 0.86 -7.64 8.55
N VAL A 285 2.16 -7.82 8.66
CA VAL A 285 3.18 -6.81 8.37
C VAL A 285 3.56 -6.93 6.90
N THR A 286 3.55 -5.81 6.17
CA THR A 286 3.77 -5.89 4.73
C THR A 286 4.88 -4.96 4.24
N ILE A 287 5.52 -5.37 3.13
CA ILE A 287 6.53 -4.62 2.38
C ILE A 287 5.93 -4.22 1.04
N GLU A 288 5.86 -2.92 0.77
CA GLU A 288 5.48 -2.38 -0.54
C GLU A 288 6.73 -2.10 -1.37
N ASN A 289 6.66 -2.28 -2.69
CA ASN A 289 7.66 -1.76 -3.61
C ASN A 289 7.58 -0.22 -3.64
N HIS A 290 8.32 0.43 -2.73
CA HIS A 290 8.23 1.87 -2.47
C HIS A 290 9.60 2.45 -2.17
N TRP A 291 10.45 2.57 -3.20
CA TRP A 291 11.79 3.15 -3.16
C TRP A 291 12.81 2.42 -2.27
N GLY A 292 14.05 2.83 -2.32
CA GLY A 292 15.14 2.21 -1.57
C GLY A 292 15.31 0.72 -1.89
N LEU A 293 15.58 -0.09 -0.87
CA LEU A 293 15.71 -1.55 -1.04
C LEU A 293 14.49 -2.20 -1.68
N ALA A 294 13.30 -1.69 -1.38
CA ALA A 294 12.05 -2.24 -1.88
C ALA A 294 11.69 -1.80 -3.31
N ALA A 295 12.49 -0.95 -3.95
CA ALA A 295 12.30 -0.61 -5.36
C ALA A 295 12.54 -1.81 -6.30
N ASP A 296 13.40 -2.75 -5.87
CA ASP A 296 13.66 -4.01 -6.59
C ASP A 296 12.82 -5.15 -5.99
N PRO A 297 11.97 -5.81 -6.77
CA PRO A 297 11.17 -6.94 -6.30
C PRO A 297 12.00 -8.12 -5.82
N MET A 298 13.24 -8.29 -6.30
CA MET A 298 14.13 -9.34 -5.82
C MET A 298 14.59 -9.10 -4.37
N ASN A 299 14.87 -7.86 -3.99
CA ASN A 299 15.19 -7.53 -2.60
C ASN A 299 14.01 -7.84 -1.67
N ILE A 300 12.78 -7.51 -2.09
CA ILE A 300 11.57 -7.85 -1.33
C ILE A 300 11.46 -9.37 -1.13
N ARG A 301 11.68 -10.16 -2.19
CA ARG A 301 11.65 -11.63 -2.12
C ARG A 301 12.73 -12.16 -1.19
N ILE A 302 13.97 -11.68 -1.28
CA ILE A 302 15.07 -12.07 -0.39
C ILE A 302 14.68 -11.82 1.07
N ILE A 303 14.12 -10.65 1.38
CA ILE A 303 13.68 -10.32 2.73
C ILE A 303 12.56 -11.28 3.17
N LEU A 304 11.52 -11.47 2.35
CA LEU A 304 10.38 -12.30 2.70
C LEU A 304 10.74 -13.79 2.84
N ASP A 305 11.59 -14.32 1.96
CA ASP A 305 12.08 -15.71 2.04
C ASP A 305 12.92 -15.93 3.31
N ALA A 306 13.77 -14.98 3.68
CA ALA A 306 14.58 -15.06 4.88
C ALA A 306 13.80 -14.82 6.18
N VAL A 307 12.76 -13.95 6.14
CA VAL A 307 11.83 -13.78 7.27
C VAL A 307 10.98 -15.02 7.46
N ASN A 308 10.48 -15.62 6.39
CA ASN A 308 9.69 -16.86 6.36
C ASN A 308 8.62 -16.93 7.47
N HIS A 309 7.81 -15.88 7.58
CA HIS A 309 6.79 -15.78 8.63
C HIS A 309 5.39 -15.59 8.03
N PRO A 310 4.33 -16.30 8.50
CA PRO A 310 2.98 -16.23 7.91
C PRO A 310 2.32 -14.85 8.02
N TYR A 311 2.81 -14.01 8.90
CA TYR A 311 2.35 -12.62 9.06
C TYR A 311 3.31 -11.59 8.45
N CYS A 312 4.21 -12.01 7.56
CA CYS A 312 5.03 -11.10 6.74
C CYS A 312 4.79 -11.39 5.26
N GLU A 313 4.37 -10.37 4.50
CA GLU A 313 4.08 -10.53 3.08
C GLU A 313 4.36 -9.25 2.29
N ALA A 314 4.27 -9.31 0.96
CA ALA A 314 4.33 -8.12 0.11
C ALA A 314 2.98 -7.38 0.09
N THR A 315 3.03 -6.08 -0.19
CA THR A 315 1.90 -5.28 -0.68
C THR A 315 2.30 -4.70 -2.03
N PRO A 316 2.17 -5.45 -3.14
CA PRO A 316 2.59 -4.97 -4.46
C PRO A 316 1.81 -3.72 -4.86
N ASP A 317 2.54 -2.69 -5.27
CA ASP A 317 2.03 -1.48 -5.91
C ASP A 317 2.24 -1.58 -7.43
N PHE A 318 1.25 -1.18 -8.22
CA PHE A 318 1.31 -1.31 -9.67
C PHE A 318 2.33 -0.39 -10.34
N CYS A 319 2.68 0.73 -9.72
CA CYS A 319 3.43 1.80 -10.38
C CYS A 319 4.73 2.22 -9.70
N ASN A 320 4.99 1.83 -8.45
CA ASN A 320 6.18 2.26 -7.70
C ASN A 320 7.44 1.47 -8.12
N TRP A 321 7.69 1.39 -9.43
CA TRP A 321 8.84 0.73 -10.01
C TRP A 321 9.85 1.75 -10.53
N GLU A 322 11.12 1.41 -10.51
CA GLU A 322 12.17 2.26 -11.10
C GLU A 322 12.12 2.25 -12.63
N HIS A 323 11.77 1.11 -13.20
CA HIS A 323 11.80 0.90 -14.64
C HIS A 323 10.49 0.34 -15.17
N GLU A 324 10.12 0.77 -16.37
CA GLU A 324 8.91 0.35 -17.06
C GLU A 324 8.77 -1.18 -17.19
N HIS A 325 9.85 -1.87 -17.51
CA HIS A 325 9.82 -3.33 -17.67
C HIS A 325 9.44 -4.08 -16.39
N MET A 326 9.49 -3.42 -15.24
CA MET A 326 9.05 -3.98 -13.95
C MET A 326 7.54 -3.89 -13.73
N LEU A 327 6.78 -3.07 -14.48
CA LEU A 327 5.34 -2.86 -14.27
C LEU A 327 4.56 -4.16 -14.09
N PHE A 328 4.79 -5.14 -14.97
CA PHE A 328 4.11 -6.45 -14.88
C PHE A 328 5.04 -7.54 -14.35
N ASN A 329 6.34 -7.48 -14.66
CA ASN A 329 7.30 -8.48 -14.22
C ASN A 329 7.51 -8.43 -12.70
N GLY A 330 7.54 -7.22 -12.10
CA GLY A 330 7.57 -7.04 -10.65
C GLY A 330 6.33 -7.60 -9.97
N LEU A 331 5.14 -7.36 -10.55
CA LEU A 331 3.90 -7.94 -10.03
C LEU A 331 3.90 -9.48 -10.09
N LYS A 332 4.38 -10.07 -11.22
CA LYS A 332 4.55 -11.52 -11.32
C LYS A 332 5.51 -12.05 -10.26
N ALA A 333 6.62 -11.35 -10.03
CA ALA A 333 7.62 -11.75 -9.03
C ALA A 333 7.07 -11.73 -7.61
N LEU A 334 6.17 -10.79 -7.28
CA LEU A 334 5.61 -10.61 -5.93
C LEU A 334 4.26 -11.33 -5.73
N ALA A 335 3.58 -11.76 -6.79
CA ALA A 335 2.28 -12.42 -6.67
C ALA A 335 2.26 -13.62 -5.72
N PRO A 336 3.31 -14.49 -5.63
CA PRO A 336 3.34 -15.58 -4.66
C PRO A 336 3.46 -15.13 -3.20
N TYR A 337 3.83 -13.87 -2.96
CA TYR A 337 4.14 -13.33 -1.63
C TYR A 337 3.04 -12.40 -1.09
N VAL A 338 1.88 -12.34 -1.72
CA VAL A 338 0.78 -11.45 -1.31
C VAL A 338 -0.52 -12.22 -1.17
N THR A 339 -1.21 -12.00 -0.06
CA THR A 339 -2.55 -12.58 0.18
C THR A 339 -3.57 -11.55 0.64
N ALA A 340 -3.16 -10.47 1.33
CA ALA A 340 -4.07 -9.51 1.94
C ALA A 340 -4.43 -8.33 1.02
N THR A 341 -3.44 -7.53 0.60
CA THR A 341 -3.71 -6.25 -0.06
C THR A 341 -2.66 -5.96 -1.13
N SER A 342 -3.09 -5.36 -2.25
CA SER A 342 -2.25 -4.79 -3.30
C SER A 342 -2.73 -3.38 -3.63
N GLN A 343 -1.81 -2.46 -3.91
CA GLN A 343 -2.13 -1.10 -4.33
C GLN A 343 -2.43 -1.08 -5.83
N ALA A 344 -3.72 -0.98 -6.18
CA ALA A 344 -4.15 -0.76 -7.56
C ALA A 344 -3.90 0.71 -7.92
N LYS A 345 -2.65 1.01 -8.21
CA LYS A 345 -2.20 2.37 -8.48
C LYS A 345 -2.30 2.74 -9.95
N TYR A 346 -2.70 3.98 -10.21
CA TYR A 346 -2.48 4.68 -11.46
C TYR A 346 -1.55 5.85 -11.25
N TRP A 347 -0.52 5.94 -12.08
CA TRP A 347 0.42 7.05 -12.12
C TRP A 347 0.81 7.37 -13.56
N ASP A 348 0.56 8.60 -13.99
CA ASP A 348 0.86 9.09 -15.35
C ASP A 348 2.35 9.09 -15.73
N ARG A 349 3.23 8.81 -14.75
CA ARG A 349 4.66 8.56 -15.00
C ARG A 349 4.90 7.54 -16.12
N TRP A 350 4.03 6.55 -16.22
CA TRP A 350 4.14 5.47 -17.19
C TRP A 350 3.25 5.65 -18.42
N GLY A 351 2.37 6.70 -18.39
CA GLY A 351 1.44 6.98 -19.49
C GLY A 351 0.56 5.77 -19.81
N ASP A 352 0.35 5.51 -21.11
CA ASP A 352 -0.51 4.42 -21.60
C ASP A 352 0.01 3.01 -21.26
N ARG A 353 1.26 2.88 -20.81
CA ARG A 353 1.85 1.61 -20.38
C ARG A 353 1.34 1.16 -19.01
N ASN A 354 0.73 2.05 -18.25
CA ASN A 354 0.08 1.74 -16.98
C ASN A 354 -1.33 1.15 -17.22
N ASP A 355 -1.38 -0.10 -17.64
CA ASP A 355 -2.63 -0.86 -17.82
C ASP A 355 -3.08 -1.47 -16.49
N VAL A 356 -4.04 -0.79 -15.84
CA VAL A 356 -4.61 -1.20 -14.54
C VAL A 356 -5.26 -2.59 -14.63
N GLN A 357 -6.04 -2.85 -15.68
CA GLN A 357 -6.71 -4.15 -15.83
C GLN A 357 -5.72 -5.29 -16.05
N ARG A 358 -4.66 -5.07 -16.82
CA ARG A 358 -3.58 -6.04 -17.02
C ARG A 358 -2.85 -6.31 -15.69
N SER A 359 -2.59 -5.29 -14.89
CA SER A 359 -1.97 -5.43 -13.57
C SER A 359 -2.82 -6.26 -12.62
N VAL A 360 -4.14 -6.01 -12.57
CA VAL A 360 -5.09 -6.84 -11.81
C VAL A 360 -5.05 -8.29 -12.30
N ARG A 361 -5.19 -8.53 -13.60
CA ARG A 361 -5.16 -9.88 -14.18
C ARG A 361 -3.82 -10.60 -13.92
N THR A 362 -2.71 -9.86 -13.94
CA THR A 362 -1.37 -10.42 -13.61
C THR A 362 -1.34 -10.99 -12.19
N LEU A 363 -1.83 -10.25 -11.20
CA LEU A 363 -1.90 -10.74 -9.82
C LEU A 363 -2.91 -11.89 -9.66
N LEU A 364 -4.08 -11.81 -10.32
CA LEU A 364 -5.07 -12.89 -10.31
C LEU A 364 -4.52 -14.19 -10.87
N ALA A 365 -3.78 -14.13 -11.98
CA ALA A 365 -3.10 -15.28 -12.59
C ALA A 365 -2.04 -15.86 -11.66
N GLY A 366 -1.35 -15.03 -10.88
CA GLY A 366 -0.42 -15.43 -9.83
C GLY A 366 -1.07 -15.98 -8.55
N GLY A 367 -2.41 -16.11 -8.52
CA GLY A 367 -3.15 -16.68 -7.39
C GLY A 367 -3.66 -15.68 -6.36
N PHE A 368 -3.45 -14.37 -6.53
CA PHE A 368 -3.94 -13.36 -5.59
C PHE A 368 -5.46 -13.37 -5.47
N ARG A 369 -5.96 -13.42 -4.24
CA ARG A 369 -7.39 -13.41 -3.91
C ARG A 369 -7.76 -12.33 -2.88
N GLY A 370 -6.80 -11.48 -2.52
CA GLY A 370 -6.96 -10.38 -1.57
C GLY A 370 -7.66 -9.16 -2.16
N VAL A 371 -7.42 -8.02 -1.56
CA VAL A 371 -8.10 -6.76 -1.81
C VAL A 371 -7.21 -5.79 -2.60
N PHE A 372 -7.78 -5.12 -3.58
CA PHE A 372 -7.15 -4.06 -4.34
C PHE A 372 -7.50 -2.70 -3.71
N SER A 373 -6.51 -1.98 -3.25
CA SER A 373 -6.63 -0.61 -2.73
C SER A 373 -6.52 0.39 -3.88
N LEU A 374 -7.51 1.27 -4.04
CA LEU A 374 -7.68 2.16 -5.20
C LEU A 374 -6.82 3.42 -5.03
N GLU A 375 -5.56 3.40 -5.45
CA GLU A 375 -4.60 4.48 -5.25
C GLU A 375 -4.29 5.25 -6.55
N TYR A 376 -5.02 6.33 -6.79
CA TYR A 376 -4.73 7.24 -7.90
C TYR A 376 -3.64 8.26 -7.48
N GLU A 377 -2.41 8.06 -7.94
CA GLU A 377 -1.26 8.93 -7.57
C GLU A 377 -1.33 10.28 -8.22
N ALA A 378 -1.38 10.30 -9.57
CA ALA A 378 -1.44 11.49 -10.39
C ALA A 378 -1.81 11.15 -11.84
N GLY A 379 -2.42 12.11 -12.53
CA GLY A 379 -2.82 12.02 -13.93
C GLY A 379 -3.79 13.14 -14.30
N PRO A 380 -4.56 12.99 -15.37
CA PRO A 380 -5.47 14.04 -15.84
C PRO A 380 -6.71 14.25 -14.95
N LEU A 381 -6.97 13.33 -14.02
CA LEU A 381 -8.10 13.37 -13.11
C LEU A 381 -7.66 13.84 -11.73
N ASN A 382 -8.55 14.52 -10.99
CA ASN A 382 -8.34 14.79 -9.58
C ASN A 382 -8.47 13.49 -8.75
N GLY A 383 -8.08 13.55 -7.48
CA GLY A 383 -8.03 12.35 -6.63
C GLY A 383 -9.37 11.62 -6.47
N VAL A 384 -10.50 12.33 -6.46
CA VAL A 384 -11.84 11.73 -6.36
C VAL A 384 -12.21 11.02 -7.67
N GLU A 385 -12.10 11.73 -8.80
CA GLU A 385 -12.44 11.17 -10.11
C GLU A 385 -11.46 10.05 -10.51
N GLY A 386 -10.18 10.19 -10.15
CA GLY A 386 -9.17 9.15 -10.36
C GLY A 386 -9.46 7.88 -9.54
N SER A 387 -9.91 8.02 -8.30
CA SER A 387 -10.35 6.86 -7.49
C SER A 387 -11.58 6.20 -8.08
N LYS A 388 -12.55 6.97 -8.61
CA LYS A 388 -13.73 6.44 -9.33
C LYS A 388 -13.34 5.75 -10.64
N TYR A 389 -12.34 6.27 -11.35
CA TYR A 389 -11.76 5.60 -12.52
C TYR A 389 -11.19 4.23 -12.14
N LEU A 390 -10.33 4.17 -11.12
CA LEU A 390 -9.76 2.90 -10.63
C LEU A 390 -10.83 1.91 -10.16
N TYR A 391 -11.88 2.39 -9.49
CA TYR A 391 -13.02 1.57 -9.09
C TYR A 391 -13.64 0.83 -10.29
N LYS A 392 -13.86 1.54 -11.41
CA LYS A 392 -14.40 0.96 -12.64
C LYS A 392 -13.44 -0.04 -13.29
N GLU A 393 -12.15 0.33 -13.41
CA GLU A 393 -11.14 -0.49 -14.05
C GLU A 393 -10.90 -1.81 -13.31
N VAL A 394 -10.78 -1.75 -11.98
CA VAL A 394 -10.58 -2.94 -11.16
C VAL A 394 -11.81 -3.84 -11.17
N LEU A 395 -13.02 -3.28 -11.06
CA LEU A 395 -14.27 -4.07 -11.20
C LEU A 395 -14.39 -4.75 -12.57
N ALA A 396 -14.06 -4.05 -13.64
CA ALA A 396 -14.06 -4.62 -14.98
C ALA A 396 -13.10 -5.80 -15.09
N ALA A 397 -11.89 -5.66 -14.55
CA ALA A 397 -10.90 -6.74 -14.54
C ALA A 397 -11.34 -7.94 -13.69
N LEU A 398 -12.04 -7.72 -12.57
CA LEU A 398 -12.58 -8.77 -11.71
C LEU A 398 -13.80 -9.48 -12.33
N THR A 399 -14.47 -8.86 -13.30
CA THR A 399 -15.65 -9.41 -13.98
C THR A 399 -15.28 -10.27 -15.18
N THR A 400 -14.19 -9.94 -15.86
CA THR A 400 -13.72 -10.67 -17.04
C THR A 400 -12.99 -11.95 -16.58
N PRO A 401 -13.32 -13.13 -17.11
CA PRO A 401 -12.57 -14.35 -16.83
C PRO A 401 -11.08 -14.15 -17.13
N THR A 402 -10.21 -14.50 -16.20
CA THR A 402 -8.77 -14.46 -16.44
C THR A 402 -8.46 -15.58 -17.44
N PRO A 403 -7.87 -15.30 -18.62
CA PRO A 403 -7.41 -16.38 -19.49
C PRO A 403 -6.43 -17.25 -18.71
N VAL A 404 -6.63 -18.55 -18.76
CA VAL A 404 -5.64 -19.52 -18.27
C VAL A 404 -4.48 -19.43 -19.25
N ILE A 405 -3.35 -18.86 -18.81
CA ILE A 405 -2.09 -18.78 -19.59
C ILE A 405 -1.31 -20.06 -19.32
#